data_ae183dc35c7a20e26a6267ba084c3109
#
_entry.id   ae183dc35c7a20e26a6267ba084c3109
#
_cell.length_a   1.000
_cell.length_b   1.000
_cell.length_c   1.000
_cell.angle_alpha   90.00
_cell.angle_beta   90.00
_cell.angle_gamma   90.00
#
_symmetry.space_group_name_H-M   'P 1'
#
loop_
_entity.id
_entity.type
_entity.pdbx_description
1 polymer ?
#
loop_
_entity_poly.entity_id
_entity_poly.type
_entity_poly.pdbx_seq_one_letter_code
_entity_poly.pdbx_strand_id
1 'polypeptide(L)'
;MKRARVVTLNAALGPLDYRVPEGMHVEPGSIVVAPLGPRQLLGVAWESERLPTNEVPDSRLRPLAGLIDVPPIAAPLRRLCEWTADYYLAPLASVLRMVLPSSAALEGSRQLIEYRPTGSVPPRLTPQREKALAALEGRQGTIRELADHAGVSDAVLRGLVNAGALEAVAVDADRPLACPDPDFAPPELNEDQQEAAASLASAVGKGFDPVLLDGVTGSGKTEVYFEAIAECLRQGKQALVLLPEIALTEPFLKRFEARFGCQPVAWHSDLRSSQRRRAWRGIASGEAAVTVGARSALFLPYPNLGLIVIDEAHEPSFKQEDGVQYHARDTAVMRGKFEDIPVILSTATPPIESKQMVELGRYREVSLTERFAGASLPDIRAIDLTQDPPPRGRWLAPQLVTEIEANLDRGEQSLLFLNRRGFAPLTLCRHCGHRFQCPNCTAWMVEHRLMHRLACHHCGHVMPPPKACPECGEEDSLVACGPGVERIADEVAELFPDARTAIVTSDTIWSPLRAAEFVGAMEA
;
A
#
# COMPACT_ATOMS: atom_id res chain seq x y z
N MET A 1 -9.66 -44.02 -5.85
CA MET A 1 -8.51 -43.12 -6.06
C MET A 1 -9.05 -41.69 -6.13
N LYS A 2 -8.53 -40.74 -5.30
CA LYS A 2 -8.99 -39.36 -5.35
C LYS A 2 -8.16 -38.58 -6.37
N ARG A 3 -8.82 -37.73 -7.17
CA ARG A 3 -8.21 -36.85 -8.17
C ARG A 3 -8.33 -35.40 -7.72
N ALA A 4 -7.29 -34.59 -7.93
CA ALA A 4 -7.33 -33.14 -7.74
C ALA A 4 -6.94 -32.44 -9.03
N ARG A 5 -7.76 -31.51 -9.46
CA ARG A 5 -7.41 -30.56 -10.52
C ARG A 5 -6.65 -29.39 -9.91
N VAL A 6 -5.52 -29.02 -10.49
CA VAL A 6 -4.63 -28.00 -9.95
C VAL A 6 -4.35 -26.91 -10.98
N VAL A 7 -4.61 -25.66 -10.62
CA VAL A 7 -4.14 -24.49 -11.35
C VAL A 7 -2.77 -24.13 -10.80
N THR A 8 -1.73 -24.31 -11.60
CA THR A 8 -0.36 -23.94 -11.21
C THR A 8 -0.14 -22.45 -11.36
N LEU A 9 0.86 -21.89 -10.65
CA LEU A 9 1.22 -20.46 -10.79
C LEU A 9 1.95 -20.14 -12.12
N ASN A 10 1.94 -21.04 -13.08
CA ASN A 10 2.53 -20.82 -14.41
C ASN A 10 1.43 -20.47 -15.42
N ALA A 11 1.42 -19.21 -15.85
CA ALA A 11 0.41 -18.68 -16.79
C ALA A 11 0.41 -19.35 -18.18
N ALA A 12 1.49 -20.01 -18.56
CA ALA A 12 1.57 -20.75 -19.82
C ALA A 12 0.89 -22.14 -19.77
N LEU A 13 0.47 -22.57 -18.57
CA LEU A 13 -0.14 -23.88 -18.37
C LEU A 13 -1.63 -23.72 -18.03
N GLY A 14 -2.46 -24.57 -18.64
CA GLY A 14 -3.82 -24.81 -18.19
C GLY A 14 -3.86 -25.60 -16.88
N PRO A 15 -5.08 -25.87 -16.36
CA PRO A 15 -5.25 -26.73 -15.19
C PRO A 15 -4.78 -28.16 -15.51
N LEU A 16 -4.13 -28.79 -14.53
CA LEU A 16 -3.58 -30.13 -14.65
C LEU A 16 -4.21 -31.05 -13.59
N ASP A 17 -4.45 -32.29 -13.96
CA ASP A 17 -5.00 -33.31 -13.05
C ASP A 17 -3.88 -34.12 -12.38
N TYR A 18 -4.03 -34.34 -11.07
CA TYR A 18 -3.11 -35.11 -10.25
C TYR A 18 -3.82 -36.14 -9.40
N ARG A 19 -3.10 -37.19 -9.05
CA ARG A 19 -3.55 -38.17 -8.06
C ARG A 19 -3.29 -37.62 -6.66
N VAL A 20 -4.27 -37.69 -5.77
CA VAL A 20 -4.10 -37.38 -4.35
C VAL A 20 -3.52 -38.60 -3.65
N PRO A 21 -2.33 -38.52 -3.01
CA PRO A 21 -1.75 -39.61 -2.23
C PRO A 21 -2.66 -40.04 -1.08
N GLU A 22 -2.53 -41.30 -0.66
CA GLU A 22 -3.21 -41.83 0.53
C GLU A 22 -2.76 -41.04 1.78
N GLY A 23 -3.70 -40.68 2.65
CA GLY A 23 -3.42 -39.85 3.84
C GLY A 23 -3.36 -38.32 3.59
N MET A 24 -3.33 -37.87 2.33
CA MET A 24 -3.40 -36.45 2.01
C MET A 24 -4.86 -35.99 1.85
N HIS A 25 -5.25 -34.93 2.57
CA HIS A 25 -6.59 -34.33 2.42
C HIS A 25 -6.47 -33.06 1.58
N VAL A 26 -7.02 -33.10 0.36
CA VAL A 26 -7.02 -31.99 -0.58
C VAL A 26 -8.46 -31.61 -0.88
N GLU A 27 -8.77 -30.35 -0.64
CA GLU A 27 -10.08 -29.75 -0.94
C GLU A 27 -9.90 -28.53 -1.87
N PRO A 28 -10.95 -28.05 -2.51
CA PRO A 28 -10.87 -26.86 -3.36
C PRO A 28 -10.33 -25.65 -2.59
N GLY A 29 -9.26 -25.03 -3.12
CA GLY A 29 -8.54 -23.96 -2.47
C GLY A 29 -7.26 -24.40 -1.74
N SER A 30 -7.04 -25.70 -1.52
CA SER A 30 -5.79 -26.21 -0.94
C SER A 30 -4.58 -25.83 -1.78
N ILE A 31 -3.53 -25.33 -1.13
CA ILE A 31 -2.27 -24.98 -1.79
C ILE A 31 -1.38 -26.22 -1.81
N VAL A 32 -1.02 -26.67 -3.00
CA VAL A 32 -0.34 -27.95 -3.22
C VAL A 32 0.99 -27.77 -3.96
N VAL A 33 1.88 -28.72 -3.77
CA VAL A 33 3.11 -28.87 -4.57
C VAL A 33 2.86 -29.91 -5.64
N ALA A 34 2.88 -29.47 -6.90
CA ALA A 34 2.56 -30.28 -8.07
C ALA A 34 3.82 -30.57 -8.90
N PRO A 35 4.17 -31.82 -9.19
CA PRO A 35 5.33 -32.16 -10.00
C PRO A 35 5.06 -31.90 -11.48
N LEU A 36 5.97 -31.16 -12.15
CA LEU A 36 5.95 -30.92 -13.60
C LEU A 36 7.31 -31.28 -14.19
N GLY A 37 7.43 -32.45 -14.82
CA GLY A 37 8.72 -32.98 -15.25
C GLY A 37 9.65 -33.18 -14.04
N PRO A 38 10.86 -32.63 -14.06
CA PRO A 38 11.80 -32.65 -12.93
C PRO A 38 11.57 -31.54 -11.90
N ARG A 39 10.65 -30.60 -12.16
CA ARG A 39 10.38 -29.43 -11.32
C ARG A 39 9.16 -29.66 -10.44
N GLN A 40 9.15 -29.01 -9.31
CA GLN A 40 7.99 -28.88 -8.46
C GLN A 40 7.44 -27.45 -8.57
N LEU A 41 6.15 -27.32 -8.80
CA LEU A 41 5.44 -26.05 -8.91
C LEU A 41 4.42 -25.93 -7.79
N LEU A 42 4.26 -24.71 -7.29
CA LEU A 42 3.10 -24.39 -6.46
C LEU A 42 1.86 -24.28 -7.33
N GLY A 43 0.76 -24.75 -6.79
CA GLY A 43 -0.55 -24.63 -7.41
C GLY A 43 -1.65 -24.66 -6.36
N VAL A 44 -2.86 -24.43 -6.81
CA VAL A 44 -4.06 -24.44 -5.97
C VAL A 44 -5.01 -25.50 -6.52
N ALA A 45 -5.51 -26.37 -5.66
CA ALA A 45 -6.57 -27.29 -6.01
C ALA A 45 -7.83 -26.49 -6.36
N TRP A 46 -8.37 -26.73 -7.55
CA TRP A 46 -9.41 -25.90 -8.11
C TRP A 46 -10.59 -26.71 -8.61
N GLU A 47 -11.77 -26.27 -8.25
CA GLU A 47 -13.01 -26.82 -8.75
C GLU A 47 -13.78 -25.70 -9.45
N SER A 48 -13.99 -25.85 -10.75
CA SER A 48 -14.78 -24.92 -11.54
C SER A 48 -15.30 -25.64 -12.79
N GLU A 49 -16.58 -25.46 -13.08
CA GLU A 49 -17.21 -25.94 -14.30
C GLU A 49 -16.68 -25.27 -15.58
N ARG A 50 -16.03 -24.10 -15.41
CA ARG A 50 -15.49 -23.30 -16.53
C ARG A 50 -14.12 -23.78 -17.02
N LEU A 51 -13.43 -24.60 -16.24
CA LEU A 51 -12.12 -25.09 -16.63
C LEU A 51 -12.25 -26.31 -17.56
N PRO A 52 -11.46 -26.40 -18.65
CA PRO A 52 -11.52 -27.50 -19.57
C PRO A 52 -11.21 -28.81 -18.85
N THR A 53 -12.03 -29.81 -19.08
CA THR A 53 -11.81 -31.16 -18.59
C THR A 53 -10.90 -31.92 -19.56
N ASN A 54 -9.66 -32.13 -19.15
CA ASN A 54 -8.78 -33.08 -19.85
C ASN A 54 -8.96 -34.43 -19.19
N GLU A 55 -9.56 -35.37 -19.90
CA GLU A 55 -9.68 -36.76 -19.45
C GLU A 55 -8.33 -37.50 -19.58
N VAL A 56 -7.46 -37.27 -18.60
CA VAL A 56 -6.23 -38.03 -18.48
C VAL A 56 -6.53 -39.36 -17.78
N PRO A 57 -6.18 -40.53 -18.36
CA PRO A 57 -6.35 -41.81 -17.69
C PRO A 57 -5.66 -41.86 -16.32
N ASP A 58 -6.29 -42.50 -15.34
CA ASP A 58 -5.78 -42.56 -13.96
C ASP A 58 -4.36 -43.14 -13.85
N SER A 59 -4.01 -44.07 -14.77
CA SER A 59 -2.66 -44.65 -14.85
C SER A 59 -1.55 -43.64 -15.23
N ARG A 60 -1.90 -42.50 -15.81
CA ARG A 60 -0.96 -41.44 -16.21
C ARG A 60 -0.92 -40.29 -15.20
N LEU A 61 -1.78 -40.27 -14.20
CA LEU A 61 -1.80 -39.23 -13.19
C LEU A 61 -0.60 -39.35 -12.26
N ARG A 62 0.19 -38.27 -12.19
CA ARG A 62 1.27 -38.16 -11.20
C ARG A 62 0.69 -37.84 -9.81
N PRO A 63 1.28 -38.37 -8.73
CA PRO A 63 0.86 -37.99 -7.39
C PRO A 63 1.30 -36.56 -7.08
N LEU A 64 0.51 -35.83 -6.29
CA LEU A 64 0.95 -34.57 -5.68
C LEU A 64 2.18 -34.82 -4.81
N ALA A 65 3.12 -33.87 -4.79
CA ALA A 65 4.35 -33.97 -4.03
C ALA A 65 4.18 -33.49 -2.58
N GLY A 66 3.19 -32.63 -2.31
CA GLY A 66 2.95 -32.11 -0.97
C GLY A 66 1.70 -31.21 -0.89
N LEU A 67 1.30 -30.96 0.34
CA LEU A 67 0.28 -30.00 0.73
C LEU A 67 0.98 -28.93 1.59
N ILE A 68 0.67 -27.68 1.36
CA ILE A 68 1.17 -26.59 2.20
C ILE A 68 0.22 -26.43 3.40
N ASP A 69 0.79 -26.34 4.59
CA ASP A 69 0.06 -26.22 5.86
C ASP A 69 -0.38 -24.76 6.08
N VAL A 70 -1.43 -24.40 5.37
CA VAL A 70 -2.14 -23.11 5.50
C VAL A 70 -3.63 -23.36 5.17
N PRO A 71 -4.54 -22.52 5.67
CA PRO A 71 -5.95 -22.64 5.31
C PRO A 71 -6.18 -22.59 3.79
N PRO A 72 -7.13 -23.37 3.27
CA PRO A 72 -7.50 -23.32 1.86
C PRO A 72 -8.04 -21.94 1.48
N ILE A 73 -7.78 -21.53 0.24
CA ILE A 73 -8.35 -20.29 -0.30
C ILE A 73 -9.88 -20.40 -0.32
N ALA A 74 -10.55 -19.52 0.40
CA ALA A 74 -11.99 -19.50 0.57
C ALA A 74 -12.74 -19.40 -0.79
N ALA A 75 -13.93 -19.99 -0.86
CA ALA A 75 -14.73 -20.00 -2.09
C ALA A 75 -15.04 -18.59 -2.66
N PRO A 76 -15.36 -17.57 -1.84
CA PRO A 76 -15.56 -16.20 -2.34
C PRO A 76 -14.33 -15.63 -3.06
N LEU A 77 -13.13 -15.83 -2.49
CA LEU A 77 -11.89 -15.37 -3.12
C LEU A 77 -11.58 -16.16 -4.40
N ARG A 78 -11.87 -17.46 -4.46
CA ARG A 78 -11.74 -18.23 -5.71
C ARG A 78 -12.66 -17.69 -6.80
N ARG A 79 -13.92 -17.38 -6.46
CA ARG A 79 -14.88 -16.75 -7.38
C ARG A 79 -14.40 -15.38 -7.86
N LEU A 80 -13.79 -14.58 -6.96
CA LEU A 80 -13.18 -13.30 -7.34
C LEU A 80 -12.04 -13.52 -8.34
N CYS A 81 -11.17 -14.51 -8.11
CA CYS A 81 -10.07 -14.82 -9.02
C CYS A 81 -10.57 -15.20 -10.42
N GLU A 82 -11.61 -16.05 -10.51
CA GLU A 82 -12.25 -16.41 -11.79
C GLU A 82 -12.87 -15.20 -12.47
N TRP A 83 -13.65 -14.41 -11.71
CA TRP A 83 -14.26 -13.20 -12.25
C TRP A 83 -13.20 -12.20 -12.76
N THR A 84 -12.12 -12.00 -12.00
CA THR A 84 -11.03 -11.10 -12.39
C THR A 84 -10.33 -11.60 -13.66
N ALA A 85 -10.08 -12.91 -13.76
CA ALA A 85 -9.47 -13.52 -14.95
C ALA A 85 -10.35 -13.33 -16.19
N ASP A 86 -11.64 -13.58 -16.06
CA ASP A 86 -12.61 -13.46 -17.16
C ASP A 86 -12.84 -12.01 -17.57
N TYR A 87 -13.08 -11.12 -16.58
CA TYR A 87 -13.43 -9.73 -16.84
C TYR A 87 -12.27 -8.92 -17.43
N TYR A 88 -11.06 -9.15 -16.94
CA TYR A 88 -9.86 -8.46 -17.42
C TYR A 88 -9.06 -9.27 -18.45
N LEU A 89 -9.61 -10.37 -18.96
CA LEU A 89 -8.99 -11.23 -19.97
C LEU A 89 -7.55 -11.66 -19.60
N ALA A 90 -7.35 -11.99 -18.33
CA ALA A 90 -6.05 -12.38 -17.77
C ALA A 90 -6.01 -13.89 -17.49
N PRO A 91 -4.85 -14.56 -17.63
CA PRO A 91 -4.73 -15.95 -17.21
C PRO A 91 -5.02 -16.10 -15.71
N LEU A 92 -5.85 -17.09 -15.31
CA LEU A 92 -6.18 -17.35 -13.91
C LEU A 92 -4.93 -17.56 -13.05
N ALA A 93 -3.89 -18.21 -13.58
CA ALA A 93 -2.61 -18.36 -12.91
C ALA A 93 -1.93 -17.03 -12.57
N SER A 94 -2.13 -15.99 -13.39
CA SER A 94 -1.59 -14.64 -13.12
C SER A 94 -2.36 -13.96 -11.98
N VAL A 95 -3.67 -14.17 -11.91
CA VAL A 95 -4.50 -13.68 -10.80
C VAL A 95 -4.15 -14.41 -9.50
N LEU A 96 -3.94 -15.73 -9.54
CA LEU A 96 -3.52 -16.52 -8.37
C LEU A 96 -2.15 -16.09 -7.81
N ARG A 97 -1.25 -15.54 -8.62
CA ARG A 97 0.00 -14.96 -8.11
C ARG A 97 -0.22 -13.73 -7.22
N MET A 98 -1.35 -13.04 -7.37
CA MET A 98 -1.70 -11.93 -6.46
C MET A 98 -2.18 -12.45 -5.10
N VAL A 99 -2.80 -13.64 -5.06
CA VAL A 99 -3.18 -14.32 -3.82
C VAL A 99 -1.96 -14.92 -3.12
N LEU A 100 -1.02 -15.48 -3.91
CA LEU A 100 0.18 -16.18 -3.45
C LEU A 100 1.44 -15.45 -3.95
N PRO A 101 1.78 -14.29 -3.40
CA PRO A 101 2.78 -13.39 -3.99
C PRO A 101 4.22 -13.93 -3.99
N SER A 102 4.54 -14.89 -3.11
CA SER A 102 5.87 -15.53 -3.10
C SER A 102 5.84 -16.90 -2.42
N SER A 103 6.74 -17.81 -2.83
CA SER A 103 6.95 -19.09 -2.15
C SER A 103 7.40 -18.91 -0.70
N ALA A 104 8.16 -17.85 -0.42
CA ALA A 104 8.60 -17.53 0.94
C ALA A 104 7.44 -17.22 1.90
N ALA A 105 6.30 -16.73 1.40
CA ALA A 105 5.10 -16.51 2.23
C ALA A 105 4.47 -17.82 2.70
N LEU A 106 4.72 -18.92 1.97
CA LEU A 106 4.18 -20.24 2.24
C LEU A 106 5.12 -21.11 3.10
N GLU A 107 6.38 -20.69 3.27
CA GLU A 107 7.31 -21.38 4.18
C GLU A 107 6.76 -21.30 5.59
N GLY A 108 6.88 -22.43 6.32
CA GLY A 108 6.52 -22.52 7.73
C GLY A 108 7.25 -21.48 8.56
N SER A 109 6.70 -21.17 9.73
CA SER A 109 7.37 -20.27 10.68
C SER A 109 8.78 -20.82 10.98
N ARG A 110 9.77 -19.93 10.97
CA ARG A 110 11.11 -20.28 11.41
C ARG A 110 11.12 -20.32 12.93
N GLN A 111 11.56 -21.42 13.50
CA GLN A 111 11.83 -21.43 14.94
C GLN A 111 13.06 -20.58 15.22
N LEU A 112 12.89 -19.59 16.08
CA LEU A 112 14.00 -18.87 16.72
C LEU A 112 14.31 -19.57 18.04
N ILE A 113 15.59 -19.61 18.38
CA ILE A 113 16.02 -20.03 19.70
C ILE A 113 16.12 -18.76 20.55
N GLU A 114 15.22 -18.64 21.49
CA GLU A 114 15.27 -17.65 22.56
C GLU A 114 15.84 -18.29 23.82
N TYR A 115 16.33 -17.48 24.71
CA TYR A 115 16.95 -17.92 25.97
C TYR A 115 16.23 -17.22 27.11
N ARG A 116 16.01 -17.97 28.19
CA ARG A 116 15.46 -17.44 29.45
C ARG A 116 16.30 -17.93 30.65
N PRO A 117 16.35 -17.14 31.74
CA PRO A 117 16.99 -17.56 32.97
C PRO A 117 16.34 -18.81 33.57
N THR A 118 17.16 -19.77 33.99
CA THR A 118 16.72 -20.99 34.67
C THR A 118 16.60 -20.81 36.20
N GLY A 119 17.07 -19.69 36.73
CA GLY A 119 17.25 -19.48 38.16
C GLY A 119 18.51 -20.16 38.75
N SER A 120 19.25 -20.93 37.95
CA SER A 120 20.46 -21.61 38.39
C SER A 120 21.66 -20.67 38.42
N VAL A 121 22.44 -20.70 39.49
CA VAL A 121 23.68 -19.92 39.60
C VAL A 121 24.84 -20.70 38.99
N PRO A 122 25.59 -20.12 38.03
CA PRO A 122 26.69 -20.82 37.38
C PRO A 122 27.85 -21.07 38.37
N PRO A 123 28.63 -22.16 38.22
CA PRO A 123 29.71 -22.51 39.14
C PRO A 123 30.79 -21.43 39.25
N ARG A 124 30.96 -20.63 38.23
CA ARG A 124 31.88 -19.48 38.21
C ARG A 124 31.10 -18.20 37.85
N LEU A 125 30.84 -17.37 38.85
CA LEU A 125 30.19 -16.09 38.73
C LEU A 125 31.26 -14.99 38.53
N THR A 126 31.25 -14.33 37.38
CA THR A 126 32.09 -13.15 37.13
C THR A 126 31.22 -11.90 37.24
N PRO A 127 31.77 -10.69 37.52
CA PRO A 127 30.97 -9.47 37.64
C PRO A 127 30.08 -9.20 36.44
N GLN A 128 30.52 -9.53 35.22
CA GLN A 128 29.72 -9.40 34.01
C GLN A 128 28.56 -10.42 33.92
N ARG A 129 28.78 -11.66 34.41
CA ARG A 129 27.74 -12.69 34.47
C ARG A 129 26.68 -12.37 35.53
N GLU A 130 27.11 -11.86 36.67
CA GLU A 130 26.21 -11.41 37.75
C GLU A 130 25.34 -10.24 37.28
N LYS A 131 25.95 -9.21 36.68
CA LYS A 131 25.24 -8.10 36.05
C LYS A 131 24.23 -8.59 35.02
N ALA A 132 24.61 -9.53 34.15
CA ALA A 132 23.74 -10.08 33.13
C ALA A 132 22.54 -10.82 33.75
N LEU A 133 22.74 -11.70 34.71
CA LEU A 133 21.68 -12.47 35.36
C LEU A 133 20.66 -11.55 36.08
N ALA A 134 21.16 -10.52 36.78
CA ALA A 134 20.30 -9.54 37.45
C ALA A 134 19.45 -8.73 36.44
N ALA A 135 20.04 -8.32 35.29
CA ALA A 135 19.34 -7.58 34.26
C ALA A 135 18.32 -8.44 33.47
N LEU A 136 18.49 -9.76 33.44
CA LEU A 136 17.69 -10.69 32.67
C LEU A 136 16.58 -11.37 33.47
N GLU A 137 16.39 -11.02 34.75
CA GLU A 137 15.35 -11.62 35.58
C GLU A 137 13.96 -11.45 34.97
N GLY A 138 13.26 -12.57 34.74
CA GLY A 138 11.93 -12.59 34.10
C GLY A 138 11.89 -12.24 32.61
N ARG A 139 13.04 -12.13 31.93
CA ARG A 139 13.13 -11.80 30.51
C ARG A 139 13.49 -13.01 29.65
N GLN A 140 12.92 -13.01 28.44
CA GLN A 140 13.20 -13.98 27.39
C GLN A 140 13.52 -13.23 26.08
N GLY A 141 14.49 -13.73 25.31
CA GLY A 141 14.86 -13.15 24.02
C GLY A 141 16.02 -13.87 23.36
N THR A 142 16.42 -13.44 22.17
CA THR A 142 17.61 -13.94 21.48
C THR A 142 18.88 -13.52 22.22
N ILE A 143 19.99 -14.24 22.03
CA ILE A 143 21.29 -13.88 22.66
C ILE A 143 21.63 -12.40 22.43
N ARG A 144 21.40 -11.90 21.22
CA ARG A 144 21.71 -10.50 20.87
C ARG A 144 20.85 -9.50 21.63
N GLU A 145 19.53 -9.71 21.65
CA GLU A 145 18.60 -8.85 22.39
C GLU A 145 18.90 -8.82 23.88
N LEU A 146 19.20 -9.99 24.45
CA LEU A 146 19.55 -10.10 25.87
C LEU A 146 20.92 -9.48 26.17
N ALA A 147 21.88 -9.59 25.25
CA ALA A 147 23.22 -8.98 25.39
C ALA A 147 23.13 -7.45 25.35
N ASP A 148 22.39 -6.91 24.38
CA ASP A 148 22.15 -5.48 24.23
C ASP A 148 21.44 -4.92 25.48
N HIS A 149 20.43 -5.64 26.00
CA HIS A 149 19.69 -5.23 27.20
C HIS A 149 20.54 -5.23 28.46
N ALA A 150 21.33 -6.28 28.67
CA ALA A 150 22.19 -6.41 29.85
C ALA A 150 23.49 -5.56 29.75
N GLY A 151 23.77 -4.99 28.59
CA GLY A 151 24.99 -4.23 28.33
C GLY A 151 26.25 -5.11 28.49
N VAL A 152 26.20 -6.34 27.95
CA VAL A 152 27.29 -7.32 27.94
C VAL A 152 27.50 -7.89 26.54
N SER A 153 28.62 -8.59 26.30
CA SER A 153 28.85 -9.22 24.99
C SER A 153 28.09 -10.55 24.85
N ASP A 154 27.77 -10.94 23.60
CA ASP A 154 27.19 -12.25 23.27
C ASP A 154 27.95 -13.43 23.88
N ALA A 155 29.27 -13.29 23.99
CA ALA A 155 30.15 -14.34 24.56
C ALA A 155 29.84 -14.61 26.03
N VAL A 156 29.49 -13.58 26.81
CA VAL A 156 29.10 -13.71 28.23
C VAL A 156 27.78 -14.50 28.32
N LEU A 157 26.79 -14.21 27.48
CA LEU A 157 25.52 -14.93 27.48
C LEU A 157 25.67 -16.38 27.01
N ARG A 158 26.46 -16.65 25.95
CA ARG A 158 26.77 -18.02 25.54
C ARG A 158 27.46 -18.80 26.65
N GLY A 159 28.32 -18.12 27.43
CA GLY A 159 28.93 -18.71 28.62
C GLY A 159 27.92 -19.03 29.73
N LEU A 160 26.84 -18.27 29.88
CA LEU A 160 25.73 -18.56 30.80
C LEU A 160 24.85 -19.71 30.29
N VAL A 161 24.62 -19.80 28.97
CA VAL A 161 23.93 -20.95 28.33
C VAL A 161 24.72 -22.25 28.59
N ASN A 162 26.04 -22.25 28.33
CA ASN A 162 26.89 -23.41 28.56
C ASN A 162 26.98 -23.81 30.03
N ALA A 163 26.78 -22.88 30.95
CA ALA A 163 26.75 -23.12 32.39
C ALA A 163 25.36 -23.51 32.93
N GLY A 164 24.34 -23.63 32.06
CA GLY A 164 22.97 -24.00 32.44
C GLY A 164 22.19 -22.91 33.18
N ALA A 165 22.71 -21.67 33.22
CA ALA A 165 22.02 -20.53 33.84
C ALA A 165 20.98 -19.87 32.90
N LEU A 166 21.10 -20.10 31.57
CA LEU A 166 20.12 -19.79 30.56
C LEU A 166 19.75 -21.07 29.80
N GLU A 167 18.47 -21.32 29.61
CA GLU A 167 17.97 -22.42 28.78
C GLU A 167 17.47 -21.93 27.42
N ALA A 168 17.71 -22.76 26.39
CA ALA A 168 17.23 -22.52 25.06
C ALA A 168 15.74 -22.93 24.93
N VAL A 169 14.90 -22.04 24.49
CA VAL A 169 13.49 -22.27 24.20
C VAL A 169 13.25 -22.02 22.71
N ALA A 170 12.77 -23.05 22.02
CA ALA A 170 12.34 -22.87 20.64
C ALA A 170 11.02 -22.09 20.64
N VAL A 171 11.04 -20.88 20.10
CA VAL A 171 9.85 -20.04 19.94
C VAL A 171 9.59 -19.81 18.47
N ASP A 172 8.33 -19.59 18.15
CA ASP A 172 7.95 -19.19 16.80
C ASP A 172 8.58 -17.81 16.50
N ALA A 173 9.31 -17.70 15.38
CA ALA A 173 9.88 -16.42 14.94
C ALA A 173 8.80 -15.36 14.68
N ASP A 174 7.59 -15.81 14.37
CA ASP A 174 6.44 -14.98 14.15
C ASP A 174 5.70 -14.79 15.49
N ARG A 175 6.07 -13.73 16.24
CA ARG A 175 5.32 -13.33 17.46
C ARG A 175 3.85 -13.07 17.09
N PRO A 176 2.88 -13.31 18.00
CA PRO A 176 1.49 -12.98 17.79
C PRO A 176 1.31 -11.54 17.28
N LEU A 177 0.39 -11.35 16.35
CA LEU A 177 0.03 -10.01 15.88
C LEU A 177 -0.75 -9.29 16.98
N ALA A 178 -0.57 -7.97 17.07
CA ALA A 178 -1.36 -7.17 17.99
C ALA A 178 -2.83 -7.19 17.56
N CYS A 179 -3.73 -7.30 18.54
CA CYS A 179 -5.17 -7.30 18.29
C CYS A 179 -5.73 -5.89 18.59
N PRO A 180 -6.29 -5.20 17.59
CA PRO A 180 -6.94 -3.92 17.80
C PRO A 180 -8.16 -4.05 18.73
N ASP A 181 -8.27 -3.13 19.70
CA ASP A 181 -9.40 -3.06 20.62
C ASP A 181 -10.46 -2.09 20.06
N PRO A 182 -11.69 -2.56 19.74
CA PRO A 182 -12.74 -1.70 19.23
C PRO A 182 -13.19 -0.61 20.20
N ASP A 183 -12.96 -0.79 21.49
CA ASP A 183 -13.43 0.10 22.55
C ASP A 183 -12.29 0.91 23.22
N PHE A 184 -11.07 0.87 22.69
CA PHE A 184 -9.89 1.51 23.29
C PHE A 184 -10.05 3.03 23.44
N ALA A 185 -10.32 3.76 22.36
CA ALA A 185 -10.51 5.22 22.42
C ALA A 185 -11.49 5.69 21.30
N PRO A 186 -12.82 5.58 21.55
CA PRO A 186 -13.82 6.08 20.61
C PRO A 186 -13.66 7.59 20.37
N PRO A 187 -13.81 8.07 19.12
CA PRO A 187 -13.71 9.49 18.82
C PRO A 187 -14.94 10.27 19.32
N GLU A 188 -14.74 11.55 19.62
CA GLU A 188 -15.85 12.48 19.78
C GLU A 188 -16.35 12.90 18.40
N LEU A 189 -17.53 12.43 18.02
CA LEU A 189 -18.19 12.71 16.75
C LEU A 189 -19.28 13.77 16.94
N ASN A 190 -19.43 14.68 15.97
CA ASN A 190 -20.59 15.57 15.89
C ASN A 190 -21.84 14.78 15.45
N GLU A 191 -23.02 15.44 15.44
CA GLU A 191 -24.30 14.78 15.13
C GLU A 191 -24.30 14.13 13.74
N ASP A 192 -23.83 14.82 12.69
CA ASP A 192 -23.76 14.30 11.32
C ASP A 192 -22.80 13.11 11.21
N GLN A 193 -21.66 13.21 11.86
CA GLN A 193 -20.68 12.12 11.93
C GLN A 193 -21.21 10.91 12.70
N GLN A 194 -21.95 11.12 13.78
CA GLN A 194 -22.59 10.05 14.56
C GLN A 194 -23.63 9.31 13.72
N GLU A 195 -24.49 10.04 13.01
CA GLU A 195 -25.50 9.46 12.10
C GLU A 195 -24.81 8.64 10.98
N ALA A 196 -23.80 9.22 10.33
CA ALA A 196 -23.02 8.55 9.30
C ALA A 196 -22.33 7.29 9.83
N ALA A 197 -21.66 7.37 10.98
CA ALA A 197 -20.98 6.25 11.63
C ALA A 197 -21.96 5.13 11.99
N ALA A 198 -23.11 5.48 12.61
CA ALA A 198 -24.16 4.51 12.94
C ALA A 198 -24.72 3.84 11.68
N SER A 199 -24.91 4.61 10.60
CA SER A 199 -25.36 4.09 9.32
C SER A 199 -24.37 3.08 8.73
N LEU A 200 -23.07 3.38 8.72
CA LEU A 200 -22.02 2.47 8.23
C LEU A 200 -21.85 1.23 9.11
N ALA A 201 -21.78 1.41 10.44
CA ALA A 201 -21.66 0.31 11.39
C ALA A 201 -22.85 -0.65 11.31
N SER A 202 -24.06 -0.12 11.14
CA SER A 202 -25.27 -0.94 11.02
C SER A 202 -25.29 -1.85 9.78
N ALA A 203 -24.49 -1.59 8.76
CA ALA A 203 -24.39 -2.42 7.56
C ALA A 203 -23.52 -3.65 7.79
N VAL A 204 -22.61 -3.62 8.76
CA VAL A 204 -21.70 -4.73 9.05
C VAL A 204 -22.50 -5.95 9.52
N GLY A 205 -22.28 -7.08 8.85
CA GLY A 205 -22.98 -8.33 9.13
C GLY A 205 -24.39 -8.45 8.54
N LYS A 206 -24.85 -7.47 7.75
CA LYS A 206 -26.18 -7.52 7.08
C LYS A 206 -26.14 -7.95 5.61
N GLY A 207 -24.96 -8.30 5.09
CA GLY A 207 -24.79 -8.69 3.70
C GLY A 207 -24.13 -7.62 2.85
N PHE A 208 -24.22 -7.79 1.52
CA PHE A 208 -23.58 -6.90 0.56
C PHE A 208 -24.27 -5.53 0.48
N ASP A 209 -23.57 -4.49 0.90
CA ASP A 209 -24.00 -3.10 0.85
C ASP A 209 -22.84 -2.19 0.40
N PRO A 210 -22.74 -1.83 -0.88
CA PRO A 210 -21.74 -0.87 -1.34
C PRO A 210 -22.21 0.56 -1.00
N VAL A 211 -21.39 1.29 -0.24
CA VAL A 211 -21.69 2.63 0.27
C VAL A 211 -20.67 3.62 -0.28
N LEU A 212 -21.14 4.70 -0.87
CA LEU A 212 -20.35 5.88 -1.16
C LEU A 212 -20.38 6.82 0.06
N LEU A 213 -19.26 6.94 0.76
CA LEU A 213 -19.06 7.95 1.80
C LEU A 213 -18.49 9.21 1.15
N ASP A 214 -19.38 10.11 0.77
CA ASP A 214 -19.05 11.39 0.14
C ASP A 214 -18.91 12.47 1.20
N GLY A 215 -17.71 12.98 1.41
CA GLY A 215 -17.48 13.99 2.42
C GLY A 215 -16.37 14.95 2.04
N VAL A 216 -16.59 16.23 2.30
CA VAL A 216 -15.57 17.25 2.03
C VAL A 216 -14.25 16.96 2.76
N THR A 217 -13.15 17.50 2.25
CA THR A 217 -11.85 17.36 2.93
C THR A 217 -11.92 17.94 4.35
N GLY A 218 -11.50 17.16 5.35
CA GLY A 218 -11.58 17.56 6.76
C GLY A 218 -12.95 17.35 7.41
N SER A 219 -13.88 16.59 6.79
CA SER A 219 -15.17 16.24 7.39
C SER A 219 -15.12 15.09 8.42
N GLY A 220 -13.95 14.48 8.63
CA GLY A 220 -13.80 13.37 9.57
C GLY A 220 -14.22 12.01 9.02
N LYS A 221 -14.17 11.79 7.70
CA LYS A 221 -14.49 10.51 7.06
C LYS A 221 -13.77 9.32 7.69
N THR A 222 -12.51 9.51 8.07
CA THR A 222 -11.69 8.46 8.68
C THR A 222 -12.25 8.01 10.01
N GLU A 223 -12.61 8.93 10.88
CA GLU A 223 -13.22 8.67 12.17
C GLU A 223 -14.56 7.94 12.01
N VAL A 224 -15.33 8.35 11.01
CA VAL A 224 -16.66 7.76 10.71
C VAL A 224 -16.51 6.30 10.25
N TYR A 225 -15.62 5.98 9.32
CA TYR A 225 -15.47 4.58 8.91
C TYR A 225 -14.69 3.73 9.94
N PHE A 226 -13.92 4.34 10.85
CA PHE A 226 -13.32 3.61 11.98
C PHE A 226 -14.39 2.99 12.89
N GLU A 227 -15.55 3.60 13.03
CA GLU A 227 -16.65 3.01 13.79
C GLU A 227 -17.25 1.77 13.09
N ALA A 228 -17.27 1.73 11.75
CA ALA A 228 -17.63 0.53 11.02
C ALA A 228 -16.56 -0.58 11.19
N ILE A 229 -15.28 -0.22 11.26
CA ILE A 229 -14.20 -1.17 11.59
C ILE A 229 -14.37 -1.68 13.03
N ALA A 230 -14.66 -0.81 13.99
CA ALA A 230 -14.89 -1.21 15.37
C ALA A 230 -16.04 -2.23 15.48
N GLU A 231 -17.14 -1.99 14.76
CA GLU A 231 -18.26 -2.94 14.71
C GLU A 231 -17.87 -4.27 14.07
N CYS A 232 -17.07 -4.24 13.00
CA CYS A 232 -16.53 -5.44 12.34
C CYS A 232 -15.68 -6.28 13.32
N LEU A 233 -14.85 -5.62 14.13
CA LEU A 233 -14.04 -6.24 15.19
C LEU A 233 -14.89 -6.84 16.31
N ARG A 234 -15.93 -6.14 16.77
CA ARG A 234 -16.87 -6.67 17.79
C ARG A 234 -17.57 -7.95 17.33
N GLN A 235 -17.81 -8.08 16.02
CA GLN A 235 -18.35 -9.30 15.42
C GLN A 235 -17.29 -10.40 15.20
N GLY A 236 -16.04 -10.19 15.61
CA GLY A 236 -14.94 -11.14 15.42
C GLY A 236 -14.55 -11.34 13.96
N LYS A 237 -14.81 -10.37 13.09
CA LYS A 237 -14.51 -10.41 11.66
C LYS A 237 -13.28 -9.58 11.32
N GLN A 238 -12.68 -9.88 10.16
CA GLN A 238 -11.54 -9.14 9.64
C GLN A 238 -11.99 -7.93 8.82
N ALA A 239 -11.26 -6.82 8.91
CA ALA A 239 -11.46 -5.64 8.08
C ALA A 239 -10.26 -5.38 7.17
N LEU A 240 -10.54 -4.99 5.93
CA LEU A 240 -9.55 -4.56 4.95
C LEU A 240 -9.74 -3.08 4.65
N VAL A 241 -8.69 -2.29 4.83
CA VAL A 241 -8.63 -0.88 4.40
C VAL A 241 -7.64 -0.75 3.26
N LEU A 242 -8.11 -0.30 2.11
CA LEU A 242 -7.27 0.03 0.97
C LEU A 242 -6.96 1.52 0.98
N LEU A 243 -5.69 1.85 0.92
CA LEU A 243 -5.18 3.21 0.80
C LEU A 243 -4.33 3.34 -0.46
N PRO A 244 -4.25 4.54 -1.08
CA PRO A 244 -3.18 4.84 -2.04
C PRO A 244 -1.80 4.59 -1.41
N GLU A 245 -0.82 4.13 -2.19
CA GLU A 245 0.51 3.81 -1.66
C GLU A 245 1.14 4.98 -0.89
N ILE A 246 0.91 6.21 -1.36
CA ILE A 246 1.35 7.45 -0.71
C ILE A 246 0.60 7.78 0.58
N ALA A 247 -0.60 7.23 0.78
CA ALA A 247 -1.43 7.47 1.98
C ALA A 247 -1.21 6.40 3.07
N LEU A 248 -0.47 5.32 2.79
CA LEU A 248 0.05 4.36 3.79
C LEU A 248 1.16 5.02 4.63
N THR A 249 0.89 6.24 5.12
CA THR A 249 1.85 7.08 5.81
C THR A 249 1.71 6.95 7.33
N GLU A 250 2.77 7.34 8.01
CA GLU A 250 2.81 7.38 9.47
C GLU A 250 1.59 8.10 10.12
N PRO A 251 1.05 9.21 9.55
CA PRO A 251 -0.12 9.86 10.10
C PRO A 251 -1.37 8.95 10.19
N PHE A 252 -1.66 8.18 9.14
CA PHE A 252 -2.79 7.23 9.18
C PHE A 252 -2.57 6.14 10.23
N LEU A 253 -1.37 5.56 10.27
CA LEU A 253 -1.03 4.50 11.24
C LEU A 253 -1.10 5.00 12.68
N LYS A 254 -0.64 6.22 12.95
CA LYS A 254 -0.76 6.88 14.27
C LYS A 254 -2.23 7.12 14.66
N ARG A 255 -3.07 7.57 13.72
CA ARG A 255 -4.51 7.76 13.98
C ARG A 255 -5.19 6.43 14.29
N PHE A 256 -4.87 5.39 13.53
CA PHE A 256 -5.38 4.05 13.79
C PHE A 256 -4.94 3.53 15.17
N GLU A 257 -3.64 3.67 15.50
CA GLU A 257 -3.09 3.27 16.79
C GLU A 257 -3.72 4.04 17.95
N ALA A 258 -3.94 5.34 17.80
CA ALA A 258 -4.64 6.17 18.79
C ALA A 258 -6.08 5.70 19.01
N ARG A 259 -6.78 5.24 17.96
CA ARG A 259 -8.16 4.77 18.04
C ARG A 259 -8.30 3.34 18.60
N PHE A 260 -7.38 2.44 18.25
CA PHE A 260 -7.51 1.00 18.50
C PHE A 260 -6.43 0.40 19.41
N GLY A 261 -5.51 1.21 19.95
CA GLY A 261 -4.46 0.80 20.89
C GLY A 261 -3.28 0.05 20.29
N CYS A 262 -3.31 -0.28 19.00
CA CYS A 262 -2.19 -0.91 18.30
C CYS A 262 -2.22 -0.59 16.80
N GLN A 263 -1.11 -0.86 16.12
CA GLN A 263 -1.04 -0.68 14.66
C GLN A 263 -1.73 -1.82 13.91
N PRO A 264 -2.34 -1.54 12.75
CA PRO A 264 -2.90 -2.56 11.87
C PRO A 264 -1.79 -3.34 11.18
N VAL A 265 -2.12 -4.47 10.58
CA VAL A 265 -1.19 -5.21 9.72
C VAL A 265 -1.04 -4.48 8.38
N ALA A 266 0.15 -3.98 8.10
CA ALA A 266 0.44 -3.29 6.85
C ALA A 266 0.76 -4.26 5.70
N TRP A 267 0.29 -3.93 4.47
CA TRP A 267 0.58 -4.66 3.24
C TRP A 267 0.90 -3.73 2.08
N HIS A 268 2.19 -3.63 1.72
CA HIS A 268 2.68 -2.78 0.63
C HIS A 268 3.94 -3.36 -0.04
N SER A 269 4.41 -2.72 -1.11
CA SER A 269 5.57 -3.15 -1.92
C SER A 269 6.88 -3.21 -1.12
N ASP A 270 7.08 -2.30 -0.17
CA ASP A 270 8.34 -2.11 0.56
C ASP A 270 8.54 -3.05 1.75
N LEU A 271 7.56 -3.92 2.04
CA LEU A 271 7.70 -4.92 3.09
C LEU A 271 8.84 -5.88 2.79
N ARG A 272 9.71 -6.10 3.76
CA ARG A 272 10.74 -7.15 3.71
C ARG A 272 10.08 -8.54 3.62
N SER A 273 10.78 -9.49 3.02
CA SER A 273 10.24 -10.85 2.81
C SER A 273 9.71 -11.51 4.09
N SER A 274 10.38 -11.30 5.23
CA SER A 274 9.95 -11.82 6.54
C SER A 274 8.66 -11.15 7.03
N GLN A 275 8.55 -9.83 6.90
CA GLN A 275 7.34 -9.08 7.27
C GLN A 275 6.16 -9.47 6.38
N ARG A 276 6.41 -9.59 5.06
CA ARG A 276 5.40 -10.03 4.10
C ARG A 276 4.89 -11.43 4.39
N ARG A 277 5.80 -12.37 4.73
CA ARG A 277 5.42 -13.73 5.16
C ARG A 277 4.53 -13.70 6.40
N ARG A 278 4.96 -12.98 7.45
CA ARG A 278 4.21 -12.87 8.70
C ARG A 278 2.82 -12.25 8.47
N ALA A 279 2.76 -11.14 7.73
CA ALA A 279 1.49 -10.50 7.38
C ALA A 279 0.58 -11.45 6.61
N TRP A 280 1.08 -12.12 5.57
CA TRP A 280 0.29 -13.04 4.77
C TRP A 280 -0.26 -14.22 5.60
N ARG A 281 0.59 -14.83 6.44
CA ARG A 281 0.17 -15.95 7.30
C ARG A 281 -0.83 -15.49 8.37
N GLY A 282 -0.59 -14.36 9.01
CA GLY A 282 -1.53 -13.79 9.98
C GLY A 282 -2.88 -13.44 9.36
N ILE A 283 -2.90 -12.97 8.12
CA ILE A 283 -4.13 -12.74 7.37
C ILE A 283 -4.82 -14.07 7.06
N ALA A 284 -4.09 -15.06 6.54
CA ALA A 284 -4.63 -16.36 6.16
C ALA A 284 -5.13 -17.19 7.34
N SER A 285 -4.54 -17.03 8.54
CA SER A 285 -5.00 -17.68 9.77
C SER A 285 -6.16 -16.95 10.46
N GLY A 286 -6.48 -15.71 10.06
CA GLY A 286 -7.47 -14.88 10.75
C GLY A 286 -6.93 -14.11 11.94
N GLU A 287 -5.63 -14.22 12.28
CA GLU A 287 -4.98 -13.50 13.38
C GLU A 287 -4.91 -11.99 13.11
N ALA A 288 -4.69 -11.60 11.84
CA ALA A 288 -4.71 -10.20 11.43
C ALA A 288 -6.15 -9.68 11.38
N ALA A 289 -6.63 -9.08 12.45
CA ALA A 289 -8.01 -8.57 12.52
C ALA A 289 -8.25 -7.37 11.61
N VAL A 290 -7.26 -6.46 11.46
CA VAL A 290 -7.33 -5.34 10.52
C VAL A 290 -6.06 -5.32 9.66
N THR A 291 -6.27 -5.27 8.35
CA THR A 291 -5.21 -5.10 7.36
C THR A 291 -5.36 -3.78 6.65
N VAL A 292 -4.29 -3.01 6.57
CA VAL A 292 -4.23 -1.76 5.83
C VAL A 292 -3.20 -1.92 4.71
N GLY A 293 -3.59 -1.64 3.48
CA GLY A 293 -2.68 -1.90 2.39
C GLY A 293 -3.00 -1.21 1.08
N ALA A 294 -2.05 -1.32 0.14
CA ALA A 294 -2.25 -0.92 -1.23
C ALA A 294 -3.19 -1.91 -1.97
N ARG A 295 -3.52 -1.59 -3.20
CA ARG A 295 -4.43 -2.37 -4.08
C ARG A 295 -4.19 -3.89 -4.06
N SER A 296 -2.95 -4.36 -3.89
CA SER A 296 -2.62 -5.79 -3.85
C SER A 296 -3.15 -6.52 -2.61
N ALA A 297 -3.46 -5.81 -1.52
CA ALA A 297 -4.07 -6.39 -0.33
C ALA A 297 -5.47 -6.96 -0.60
N LEU A 298 -6.11 -6.51 -1.67
CA LEU A 298 -7.43 -6.96 -2.09
C LEU A 298 -7.49 -8.46 -2.42
N PHE A 299 -6.39 -9.10 -2.81
CA PHE A 299 -6.35 -10.52 -3.16
C PHE A 299 -5.83 -11.42 -2.03
N LEU A 300 -5.56 -10.90 -0.85
CA LEU A 300 -5.09 -11.71 0.27
C LEU A 300 -6.20 -12.64 0.79
N PRO A 301 -5.81 -13.82 1.31
CA PRO A 301 -6.76 -14.88 1.69
C PRO A 301 -7.32 -14.67 3.10
N TYR A 302 -8.26 -13.76 3.26
CA TYR A 302 -8.97 -13.54 4.53
C TYR A 302 -9.99 -14.67 4.72
N PRO A 303 -9.94 -15.46 5.81
CA PRO A 303 -10.92 -16.49 6.08
C PRO A 303 -12.27 -15.95 6.57
N ASN A 304 -12.30 -14.79 7.18
CA ASN A 304 -13.50 -14.20 7.79
C ASN A 304 -13.58 -12.69 7.55
N LEU A 305 -13.46 -12.27 6.27
CA LEU A 305 -13.59 -10.86 5.90
C LEU A 305 -15.02 -10.37 6.18
N GLY A 306 -15.16 -9.24 6.87
CA GLY A 306 -16.45 -8.65 7.24
C GLY A 306 -16.69 -7.24 6.73
N LEU A 307 -15.62 -6.55 6.29
CA LEU A 307 -15.69 -5.17 5.83
C LEU A 307 -14.54 -4.86 4.87
N ILE A 308 -14.83 -4.13 3.80
CA ILE A 308 -13.82 -3.50 2.94
C ILE A 308 -14.03 -1.99 2.96
N VAL A 309 -12.98 -1.24 3.24
CA VAL A 309 -12.96 0.23 3.12
C VAL A 309 -11.95 0.60 2.04
N ILE A 310 -12.32 1.50 1.15
CA ILE A 310 -11.41 2.12 0.18
C ILE A 310 -11.41 3.60 0.48
N ASP A 311 -10.32 4.08 1.05
CA ASP A 311 -10.15 5.52 1.30
C ASP A 311 -9.52 6.19 0.07
N GLU A 312 -9.86 7.46 -0.13
CA GLU A 312 -9.52 8.22 -1.34
C GLU A 312 -9.88 7.46 -2.64
N ALA A 313 -11.12 6.93 -2.69
CA ALA A 313 -11.60 6.04 -3.75
C ALA A 313 -11.53 6.63 -5.18
N HIS A 314 -11.30 7.94 -5.30
CA HIS A 314 -11.08 8.65 -6.56
C HIS A 314 -9.67 8.49 -7.12
N GLU A 315 -8.70 8.02 -6.30
CA GLU A 315 -7.29 8.04 -6.64
C GLU A 315 -6.97 7.11 -7.84
N PRO A 316 -6.36 7.63 -8.93
CA PRO A 316 -6.05 6.82 -10.12
C PRO A 316 -5.10 5.66 -9.86
N SER A 317 -4.27 5.71 -8.80
CA SER A 317 -3.31 4.66 -8.44
C SER A 317 -3.98 3.34 -8.06
N PHE A 318 -5.29 3.31 -7.81
CA PHE A 318 -6.06 2.07 -7.67
C PHE A 318 -6.19 1.26 -8.95
N LYS A 319 -5.88 1.83 -10.12
CA LYS A 319 -5.75 1.08 -11.36
C LYS A 319 -4.34 0.50 -11.46
N GLN A 320 -4.24 -0.82 -11.64
CA GLN A 320 -2.98 -1.49 -11.91
C GLN A 320 -2.69 -1.46 -13.41
N GLU A 321 -1.53 -0.95 -13.80
CA GLU A 321 -1.12 -0.82 -15.20
C GLU A 321 -0.29 -2.02 -15.69
N ASP A 322 0.45 -2.67 -14.79
CA ASP A 322 1.32 -3.80 -15.08
C ASP A 322 0.68 -5.15 -14.71
N GLY A 323 0.98 -6.19 -15.49
CA GLY A 323 0.50 -7.55 -15.23
C GLY A 323 -1.00 -7.71 -15.45
N VAL A 324 -1.76 -8.07 -14.42
CA VAL A 324 -3.24 -8.11 -14.47
C VAL A 324 -3.75 -6.69 -14.27
N GLN A 325 -4.27 -6.09 -15.33
CA GLN A 325 -4.71 -4.68 -15.36
C GLN A 325 -6.11 -4.53 -14.76
N TYR A 326 -6.23 -4.61 -13.44
CA TYR A 326 -7.51 -4.43 -12.75
C TYR A 326 -7.61 -3.05 -12.07
N HIS A 327 -8.85 -2.64 -11.80
CA HIS A 327 -9.14 -1.47 -10.97
C HIS A 327 -9.57 -1.92 -9.57
N ALA A 328 -8.80 -1.58 -8.54
CA ALA A 328 -9.01 -2.11 -7.19
C ALA A 328 -10.36 -1.67 -6.60
N ARG A 329 -10.84 -0.45 -6.85
CA ARG A 329 -12.17 0.01 -6.43
C ARG A 329 -13.28 -0.92 -6.92
N ASP A 330 -13.33 -1.18 -8.23
CA ASP A 330 -14.39 -1.97 -8.83
C ASP A 330 -14.27 -3.45 -8.44
N THR A 331 -13.03 -3.95 -8.37
CA THR A 331 -12.74 -5.32 -7.92
C THR A 331 -13.08 -5.53 -6.45
N ALA A 332 -12.92 -4.50 -5.60
CA ALA A 332 -13.31 -4.56 -4.19
C ALA A 332 -14.82 -4.65 -4.00
N VAL A 333 -15.60 -3.90 -4.80
CA VAL A 333 -17.07 -4.02 -4.80
C VAL A 333 -17.48 -5.44 -5.21
N MET A 334 -16.84 -6.02 -6.22
CA MET A 334 -17.09 -7.41 -6.61
C MET A 334 -16.66 -8.41 -5.52
N ARG A 335 -15.54 -8.15 -4.82
CA ARG A 335 -15.15 -8.95 -3.67
C ARG A 335 -16.20 -8.89 -2.58
N GLY A 336 -16.67 -7.71 -2.20
CA GLY A 336 -17.74 -7.53 -1.23
C GLY A 336 -19.00 -8.29 -1.60
N LYS A 337 -19.37 -8.29 -2.88
CA LYS A 337 -20.51 -9.06 -3.39
C LYS A 337 -20.31 -10.59 -3.25
N PHE A 338 -19.10 -11.11 -3.49
CA PHE A 338 -18.84 -12.54 -3.35
C PHE A 338 -18.71 -12.99 -1.90
N GLU A 339 -18.20 -12.12 -1.02
CA GLU A 339 -18.10 -12.35 0.44
C GLU A 339 -19.42 -12.05 1.17
N ASP A 340 -20.38 -11.41 0.50
CA ASP A 340 -21.65 -10.92 1.07
C ASP A 340 -21.43 -9.95 2.24
N ILE A 341 -20.62 -8.90 2.02
CA ILE A 341 -20.20 -7.93 3.02
C ILE A 341 -20.30 -6.49 2.52
N PRO A 342 -20.41 -5.49 3.41
CA PRO A 342 -20.39 -4.08 3.02
C PRO A 342 -19.03 -3.64 2.48
N VAL A 343 -19.07 -2.67 1.55
CA VAL A 343 -17.90 -2.01 0.96
C VAL A 343 -18.09 -0.51 1.03
N ILE A 344 -17.22 0.19 1.75
CA ILE A 344 -17.25 1.64 1.93
C ILE A 344 -16.25 2.27 0.95
N LEU A 345 -16.73 3.15 0.08
CA LEU A 345 -15.94 3.97 -0.84
C LEU A 345 -15.90 5.38 -0.28
N SER A 346 -14.82 5.72 0.44
CA SER A 346 -14.61 7.04 1.07
C SER A 346 -13.88 7.98 0.11
N THR A 347 -14.42 9.17 -0.13
CA THR A 347 -13.81 10.16 -1.02
C THR A 347 -14.35 11.56 -0.78
N ALA A 348 -13.54 12.59 -1.10
CA ALA A 348 -13.98 13.99 -1.14
C ALA A 348 -14.40 14.44 -2.54
N THR A 349 -14.02 13.71 -3.57
CA THR A 349 -14.27 14.02 -4.99
C THR A 349 -14.73 12.74 -5.69
N PRO A 350 -16.00 12.33 -5.50
CA PRO A 350 -16.49 11.07 -6.04
C PRO A 350 -16.34 11.00 -7.56
N PRO A 351 -15.79 9.91 -8.11
CA PRO A 351 -15.81 9.67 -9.54
C PRO A 351 -17.23 9.62 -10.08
N ILE A 352 -17.41 10.08 -11.31
CA ILE A 352 -18.74 10.12 -11.96
C ILE A 352 -19.37 8.73 -12.04
N GLU A 353 -18.57 7.69 -12.21
CA GLU A 353 -19.02 6.29 -12.21
C GLU A 353 -19.63 5.90 -10.87
N SER A 354 -19.04 6.33 -9.75
CA SER A 354 -19.58 6.06 -8.41
C SER A 354 -20.88 6.81 -8.17
N LYS A 355 -20.97 8.07 -8.58
CA LYS A 355 -22.22 8.86 -8.52
C LYS A 355 -23.33 8.24 -9.39
N GLN A 356 -23.00 7.77 -10.59
CA GLN A 356 -23.94 7.05 -11.44
C GLN A 356 -24.48 5.77 -10.76
N MET A 357 -23.64 5.05 -9.99
CA MET A 357 -24.11 3.88 -9.24
C MET A 357 -25.07 4.26 -8.11
N VAL A 358 -24.88 5.41 -7.48
CA VAL A 358 -25.84 5.96 -6.50
C VAL A 358 -27.16 6.31 -7.17
N GLU A 359 -27.15 7.04 -8.30
CA GLU A 359 -28.35 7.39 -9.06
C GLU A 359 -29.15 6.17 -9.53
N LEU A 360 -28.43 5.08 -9.88
CA LEU A 360 -29.05 3.81 -10.27
C LEU A 360 -29.57 2.99 -9.07
N GLY A 361 -29.43 3.48 -7.84
CA GLY A 361 -29.80 2.77 -6.61
C GLY A 361 -28.96 1.52 -6.33
N ARG A 362 -27.76 1.42 -6.92
CA ARG A 362 -26.83 0.29 -6.73
C ARG A 362 -25.88 0.53 -5.58
N TYR A 363 -25.56 1.78 -5.29
CA TYR A 363 -24.77 2.20 -4.12
C TYR A 363 -25.65 3.05 -3.22
N ARG A 364 -25.53 2.86 -1.92
CA ARG A 364 -26.08 3.76 -0.92
C ARG A 364 -25.13 4.94 -0.73
N GLU A 365 -25.66 6.13 -0.55
CA GLU A 365 -24.86 7.32 -0.27
C GLU A 365 -24.99 7.74 1.17
N VAL A 366 -23.85 8.09 1.78
CA VAL A 366 -23.74 8.73 3.08
C VAL A 366 -22.89 9.99 2.90
N SER A 367 -23.44 11.16 3.22
CA SER A 367 -22.80 12.45 2.94
C SER A 367 -22.37 13.14 4.22
N LEU A 368 -21.16 13.73 4.21
CA LEU A 368 -20.61 14.59 5.25
C LEU A 368 -20.29 15.96 4.64
N THR A 369 -21.22 16.88 4.73
CA THR A 369 -21.16 18.19 4.05
C THR A 369 -20.37 19.24 4.82
N GLU A 370 -20.23 19.07 6.15
CA GLU A 370 -19.57 20.03 7.00
C GLU A 370 -18.12 19.63 7.33
N ARG A 371 -17.26 20.61 7.45
CA ARG A 371 -15.89 20.40 7.94
C ARG A 371 -15.87 20.31 9.45
N PHE A 372 -15.03 19.43 9.98
CA PHE A 372 -14.84 19.30 11.42
C PHE A 372 -14.38 20.64 12.03
N ALA A 373 -14.90 20.99 13.21
CA ALA A 373 -14.59 22.20 13.97
C ALA A 373 -14.87 23.53 13.25
N GLY A 374 -15.81 23.57 12.28
CA GLY A 374 -16.21 24.80 11.61
C GLY A 374 -15.13 25.44 10.74
N ALA A 375 -14.17 24.65 10.27
CA ALA A 375 -13.12 25.13 9.36
C ALA A 375 -13.74 25.72 8.08
N SER A 376 -13.45 26.99 7.80
CA SER A 376 -13.91 27.68 6.59
C SER A 376 -13.03 27.33 5.39
N LEU A 377 -13.61 27.51 4.19
CA LEU A 377 -12.81 27.48 2.96
C LEU A 377 -11.80 28.65 2.97
N PRO A 378 -10.61 28.45 2.36
CA PRO A 378 -9.70 29.55 2.16
C PRO A 378 -10.33 30.63 1.25
N ASP A 379 -9.87 31.88 1.40
CA ASP A 379 -10.21 32.95 0.47
C ASP A 379 -9.54 32.69 -0.88
N ILE A 380 -10.34 32.44 -1.92
CA ILE A 380 -9.84 32.12 -3.26
C ILE A 380 -9.87 33.39 -4.11
N ARG A 381 -8.69 33.83 -4.56
CA ARG A 381 -8.53 34.99 -5.44
C ARG A 381 -7.91 34.56 -6.76
N ALA A 382 -8.44 35.08 -7.86
CA ALA A 382 -7.88 34.88 -9.19
C ALA A 382 -7.03 36.10 -9.58
N ILE A 383 -5.85 35.85 -10.12
CA ILE A 383 -4.98 36.88 -10.70
C ILE A 383 -5.06 36.76 -12.22
N ASP A 384 -5.55 37.84 -12.87
CA ASP A 384 -5.59 37.90 -14.34
C ASP A 384 -4.21 38.33 -14.87
N LEU A 385 -3.44 37.39 -15.37
CA LEU A 385 -2.09 37.62 -15.92
C LEU A 385 -2.09 38.45 -17.21
N THR A 386 -3.27 38.76 -17.79
CA THR A 386 -3.36 39.69 -18.92
C THR A 386 -3.37 41.14 -18.47
N GLN A 387 -3.88 41.40 -17.27
CA GLN A 387 -3.94 42.73 -16.66
C GLN A 387 -2.73 43.01 -15.75
N ASP A 388 -2.27 42.00 -15.03
CA ASP A 388 -1.10 42.09 -14.12
C ASP A 388 -0.07 41.00 -14.50
N PRO A 389 0.59 41.14 -15.67
CA PRO A 389 1.54 40.15 -16.15
C PRO A 389 2.83 40.14 -15.31
N PRO A 390 3.45 38.98 -15.12
CA PRO A 390 4.80 38.92 -14.53
C PRO A 390 5.78 39.76 -15.34
N PRO A 391 6.80 40.36 -14.71
CA PRO A 391 7.88 41.03 -15.40
C PRO A 391 8.57 40.11 -16.44
N ARG A 392 9.18 40.72 -17.47
CA ARG A 392 9.82 39.94 -18.53
C ARG A 392 10.88 38.98 -17.96
N GLY A 393 10.73 37.70 -18.27
CA GLY A 393 11.62 36.63 -17.75
C GLY A 393 11.23 36.10 -16.37
N ARG A 394 10.17 36.60 -15.77
CA ARG A 394 9.56 36.13 -14.50
C ARG A 394 8.28 35.38 -14.76
N TRP A 395 7.82 34.62 -13.75
CA TRP A 395 6.64 33.76 -13.81
C TRP A 395 5.64 34.06 -12.70
N LEU A 396 6.11 34.63 -11.58
CA LEU A 396 5.25 35.02 -10.48
C LEU A 396 4.67 36.43 -10.75
N ALA A 397 3.34 36.53 -10.66
CA ALA A 397 2.67 37.82 -10.77
C ALA A 397 3.04 38.74 -9.62
N PRO A 398 3.15 40.09 -9.84
CA PRO A 398 3.51 41.03 -8.79
C PRO A 398 2.64 40.92 -7.54
N GLN A 399 1.33 40.76 -7.72
CA GLN A 399 0.40 40.60 -6.61
C GLN A 399 0.70 39.33 -5.80
N LEU A 400 1.06 38.18 -6.45
CA LEU A 400 1.43 36.96 -5.76
C LEU A 400 2.74 37.14 -4.97
N VAL A 401 3.72 37.85 -5.53
CA VAL A 401 4.98 38.15 -4.84
C VAL A 401 4.71 38.96 -3.57
N THR A 402 3.84 39.99 -3.63
CA THR A 402 3.44 40.78 -2.47
C THR A 402 2.77 39.94 -1.38
N GLU A 403 1.88 39.00 -1.76
CA GLU A 403 1.22 38.13 -0.77
C GLU A 403 2.20 37.15 -0.12
N ILE A 404 3.19 36.64 -0.87
CA ILE A 404 4.25 35.77 -0.32
C ILE A 404 5.11 36.57 0.68
N GLU A 405 5.49 37.80 0.32
CA GLU A 405 6.27 38.69 1.18
C GLU A 405 5.52 38.96 2.50
N ALA A 406 4.25 39.32 2.40
CA ALA A 406 3.41 39.55 3.57
C ALA A 406 3.25 38.30 4.46
N ASN A 407 3.22 37.09 3.89
CA ASN A 407 3.21 35.85 4.66
C ASN A 407 4.54 35.62 5.38
N LEU A 408 5.67 35.84 4.70
CA LEU A 408 6.99 35.72 5.31
C LEU A 408 7.17 36.70 6.47
N ASP A 409 6.69 37.92 6.32
CA ASP A 409 6.74 38.96 7.39
C ASP A 409 5.91 38.56 8.62
N ARG A 410 4.83 37.80 8.42
CA ARG A 410 4.02 37.23 9.52
C ARG A 410 4.60 35.95 10.11
N GLY A 411 5.68 35.40 9.54
CA GLY A 411 6.23 34.11 9.92
C GLY A 411 5.36 32.92 9.46
N GLU A 412 4.54 33.14 8.44
CA GLU A 412 3.67 32.10 7.86
C GLU A 412 4.32 31.43 6.66
N GLN A 413 3.81 30.24 6.30
CA GLN A 413 4.31 29.45 5.18
C GLN A 413 3.55 29.76 3.89
N SER A 414 4.23 29.67 2.75
CA SER A 414 3.62 29.77 1.42
C SER A 414 3.87 28.51 0.62
N LEU A 415 2.81 27.92 0.04
CA LEU A 415 2.88 26.75 -0.84
C LEU A 415 2.63 27.17 -2.28
N LEU A 416 3.65 27.05 -3.13
CA LEU A 416 3.50 27.21 -4.58
C LEU A 416 3.25 25.86 -5.24
N PHE A 417 2.02 25.62 -5.70
CA PHE A 417 1.65 24.36 -6.35
C PHE A 417 1.70 24.51 -7.87
N LEU A 418 2.50 23.66 -8.51
CA LEU A 418 2.59 23.58 -9.96
C LEU A 418 2.48 22.13 -10.41
N ASN A 419 1.41 21.78 -11.13
CA ASN A 419 1.19 20.40 -11.66
C ASN A 419 2.04 20.10 -12.90
N ARG A 420 3.27 20.62 -13.00
CA ARG A 420 4.18 20.39 -14.12
C ARG A 420 5.58 20.07 -13.62
N ARG A 421 6.10 18.92 -14.06
CA ARG A 421 7.47 18.48 -13.73
C ARG A 421 8.50 19.09 -14.65
N GLY A 422 9.74 19.18 -14.17
CA GLY A 422 10.91 19.63 -14.94
C GLY A 422 11.10 21.15 -14.96
N PHE A 423 12.22 21.58 -15.56
CA PHE A 423 12.60 22.99 -15.67
C PHE A 423 11.64 23.77 -16.57
N ALA A 424 11.21 23.16 -17.69
CA ALA A 424 10.24 23.77 -18.59
C ALA A 424 9.43 22.68 -19.33
N PRO A 425 8.12 22.89 -19.51
CA PRO A 425 7.22 21.89 -20.09
C PRO A 425 7.43 21.64 -21.59
N LEU A 426 8.21 22.47 -22.24
CA LEU A 426 8.43 22.42 -23.68
C LEU A 426 9.81 22.95 -24.02
N THR A 427 10.55 22.23 -24.86
CA THR A 427 11.78 22.71 -25.49
C THR A 427 11.49 23.09 -26.93
N LEU A 428 11.84 24.31 -27.32
CA LEU A 428 11.65 24.79 -28.69
C LEU A 428 12.89 25.52 -29.21
N CYS A 429 13.00 25.58 -30.53
CA CYS A 429 13.99 26.41 -31.19
C CYS A 429 13.53 27.88 -31.24
N ARG A 430 14.33 28.80 -30.71
CA ARG A 430 14.02 30.25 -30.74
C ARG A 430 14.10 30.84 -32.14
N HIS A 431 14.78 30.18 -33.09
CA HIS A 431 14.95 30.66 -34.44
C HIS A 431 13.76 30.28 -35.35
N CYS A 432 13.37 28.99 -35.37
CA CYS A 432 12.32 28.52 -36.27
C CYS A 432 11.02 28.10 -35.57
N GLY A 433 10.97 28.09 -34.24
CA GLY A 433 9.79 27.67 -33.46
C GLY A 433 9.60 26.15 -33.39
N HIS A 434 10.54 25.34 -33.93
CA HIS A 434 10.43 23.88 -33.87
C HIS A 434 10.31 23.39 -32.44
N ARG A 435 9.29 22.56 -32.18
CA ARG A 435 9.00 21.97 -30.87
C ARG A 435 9.53 20.54 -30.84
N PHE A 436 10.30 20.21 -29.80
CA PHE A 436 10.87 18.87 -29.68
C PHE A 436 9.81 17.84 -29.30
N GLN A 437 9.52 16.96 -30.24
CA GLN A 437 8.65 15.79 -30.03
C GLN A 437 9.47 14.54 -29.71
N CYS A 438 8.88 13.66 -28.92
CA CYS A 438 9.48 12.37 -28.63
C CYS A 438 9.52 11.49 -29.89
N PRO A 439 10.66 10.88 -30.22
CA PRO A 439 10.76 10.02 -31.40
C PRO A 439 9.94 8.73 -31.27
N ASN A 440 9.59 8.30 -30.05
CA ASN A 440 8.85 7.06 -29.80
C ASN A 440 7.34 7.29 -29.66
N CYS A 441 6.93 8.52 -29.34
CA CYS A 441 5.53 8.92 -29.24
C CYS A 441 5.40 10.40 -29.59
N THR A 442 4.20 10.92 -29.78
CA THR A 442 4.00 12.32 -30.22
C THR A 442 3.98 13.34 -29.07
N ALA A 443 4.34 12.94 -27.85
CA ALA A 443 4.40 13.86 -26.71
C ALA A 443 5.63 14.79 -26.79
N TRP A 444 5.52 15.94 -26.14
CA TRP A 444 6.64 16.90 -26.09
C TRP A 444 7.74 16.44 -25.16
N MET A 445 8.99 16.67 -25.55
CA MET A 445 10.17 16.42 -24.71
C MET A 445 10.37 17.56 -23.73
N VAL A 446 10.68 17.21 -22.47
CA VAL A 446 10.89 18.12 -21.35
C VAL A 446 12.39 18.14 -21.01
N GLU A 447 12.97 19.32 -20.83
CA GLU A 447 14.35 19.46 -20.39
C GLU A 447 14.46 19.31 -18.87
N HIS A 448 15.30 18.35 -18.44
CA HIS A 448 15.76 18.21 -17.06
C HIS A 448 17.18 18.78 -16.94
N ARG A 449 17.27 20.06 -16.60
CA ARG A 449 18.52 20.81 -16.62
C ARG A 449 19.59 20.25 -15.67
N LEU A 450 19.19 19.85 -14.46
CA LEU A 450 20.10 19.24 -13.47
C LEU A 450 20.72 17.91 -13.95
N MET A 451 20.04 17.22 -14.84
CA MET A 451 20.49 15.93 -15.38
C MET A 451 20.99 16.03 -16.83
N HIS A 452 21.03 17.25 -17.41
CA HIS A 452 21.43 17.51 -18.80
C HIS A 452 20.78 16.56 -19.81
N ARG A 453 19.47 16.35 -19.72
CA ARG A 453 18.74 15.43 -20.61
C ARG A 453 17.35 15.97 -20.98
N LEU A 454 16.88 15.55 -22.17
CA LEU A 454 15.48 15.63 -22.57
C LEU A 454 14.79 14.33 -22.19
N ALA A 455 13.64 14.39 -21.56
CA ALA A 455 12.85 13.23 -21.18
C ALA A 455 11.40 13.35 -21.68
N CYS A 456 10.86 12.26 -22.15
CA CYS A 456 9.44 12.12 -22.45
C CYS A 456 8.72 11.55 -21.23
N HIS A 457 7.85 12.33 -20.62
CA HIS A 457 7.07 11.87 -19.47
C HIS A 457 5.90 10.94 -19.83
N HIS A 458 5.66 10.73 -21.13
CA HIS A 458 4.62 9.80 -21.59
C HIS A 458 5.16 8.37 -21.77
N CYS A 459 6.29 8.19 -22.45
CA CYS A 459 6.83 6.87 -22.75
C CYS A 459 8.18 6.56 -22.08
N GLY A 460 8.71 7.49 -21.26
CA GLY A 460 10.00 7.30 -20.57
C GLY A 460 11.25 7.44 -21.46
N HIS A 461 11.12 7.79 -22.75
CA HIS A 461 12.28 7.98 -23.62
C HIS A 461 13.16 9.13 -23.15
N VAL A 462 14.47 8.90 -23.11
CA VAL A 462 15.47 9.88 -22.65
C VAL A 462 16.54 10.04 -23.71
N MET A 463 16.94 11.30 -23.98
CA MET A 463 18.03 11.62 -24.91
C MET A 463 18.80 12.86 -24.41
N PRO A 464 20.08 13.02 -24.77
CA PRO A 464 20.80 14.25 -24.52
C PRO A 464 20.21 15.41 -25.35
N PRO A 465 20.26 16.67 -24.86
CA PRO A 465 19.87 17.81 -25.66
C PRO A 465 20.74 17.90 -26.91
N PRO A 466 20.16 18.01 -28.12
CA PRO A 466 20.95 18.18 -29.33
C PRO A 466 21.62 19.56 -29.38
N LYS A 467 22.80 19.65 -29.91
CA LYS A 467 23.57 20.92 -30.03
C LYS A 467 22.96 21.89 -31.04
N ALA A 468 22.31 21.38 -32.06
CA ALA A 468 21.66 22.16 -33.09
C ALA A 468 20.21 21.77 -33.28
N CYS A 469 19.38 22.67 -33.76
CA CYS A 469 17.99 22.40 -34.07
C CYS A 469 17.91 21.40 -35.24
N PRO A 470 17.15 20.29 -35.10
CA PRO A 470 17.03 19.31 -36.18
C PRO A 470 16.28 19.83 -37.42
N GLU A 471 15.48 20.88 -37.27
CA GLU A 471 14.68 21.44 -38.37
C GLU A 471 15.46 22.52 -39.15
N CYS A 472 16.10 23.48 -38.45
CA CYS A 472 16.76 24.59 -39.11
C CYS A 472 18.30 24.57 -39.03
N GLY A 473 18.89 23.62 -38.29
CA GLY A 473 20.34 23.49 -38.12
C GLY A 473 21.00 24.54 -37.22
N GLU A 474 20.25 25.50 -36.67
CA GLU A 474 20.83 26.57 -35.85
C GLU A 474 21.37 26.00 -34.55
N GLU A 475 22.63 26.31 -34.24
CA GLU A 475 23.29 25.90 -32.99
C GLU A 475 22.84 26.76 -31.82
N ASP A 476 22.85 26.20 -30.61
CA ASP A 476 22.49 26.86 -29.36
C ASP A 476 21.13 27.61 -29.37
N SER A 477 20.25 27.21 -30.29
CA SER A 477 18.95 27.85 -30.51
C SER A 477 17.84 27.30 -29.63
N LEU A 478 18.10 26.23 -28.88
CA LEU A 478 17.10 25.54 -28.08
C LEU A 478 16.85 26.29 -26.76
N VAL A 479 15.59 26.56 -26.49
CA VAL A 479 15.16 27.23 -25.26
C VAL A 479 14.04 26.46 -24.61
N ALA A 480 14.15 26.36 -23.31
CA ALA A 480 13.11 25.80 -22.48
C ALA A 480 11.99 26.85 -22.29
N CYS A 481 10.76 26.52 -22.61
CA CYS A 481 9.61 27.41 -22.53
C CYS A 481 8.60 27.00 -21.48
N GLY A 482 8.09 28.01 -20.73
CA GLY A 482 7.13 27.85 -19.67
C GLY A 482 7.77 27.63 -18.28
N PRO A 483 7.01 27.83 -17.21
CA PRO A 483 7.48 27.61 -15.86
C PRO A 483 7.44 26.12 -15.52
N GLY A 484 8.55 25.59 -15.03
CA GLY A 484 8.63 24.33 -14.31
C GLY A 484 8.94 24.59 -12.85
N VAL A 485 8.84 23.56 -11.99
CA VAL A 485 9.09 23.69 -10.54
C VAL A 485 10.46 24.29 -10.25
N GLU A 486 11.50 23.83 -10.96
CA GLU A 486 12.88 24.29 -10.78
C GLU A 486 13.02 25.80 -11.12
N ARG A 487 12.33 26.25 -12.15
CA ARG A 487 12.36 27.65 -12.59
C ARG A 487 11.64 28.61 -11.63
N ILE A 488 10.52 28.13 -11.07
CA ILE A 488 9.84 28.86 -10.01
C ILE A 488 10.70 28.91 -8.75
N ALA A 489 11.38 27.81 -8.42
CA ALA A 489 12.29 27.77 -7.27
C ALA A 489 13.48 28.73 -7.43
N ASP A 490 14.07 28.82 -8.64
CA ASP A 490 15.13 29.80 -8.94
C ASP A 490 14.62 31.25 -8.73
N GLU A 491 13.42 31.54 -9.24
CA GLU A 491 12.79 32.85 -9.09
C GLU A 491 12.47 33.19 -7.63
N VAL A 492 11.97 32.24 -6.86
CA VAL A 492 11.73 32.38 -5.42
C VAL A 492 13.02 32.63 -4.66
N ALA A 493 14.10 31.90 -4.97
CA ALA A 493 15.40 32.09 -4.34
C ALA A 493 16.02 33.48 -4.64
N GLU A 494 15.76 34.04 -5.83
CA GLU A 494 16.19 35.39 -6.17
C GLU A 494 15.34 36.47 -5.49
N LEU A 495 14.03 36.28 -5.37
CA LEU A 495 13.12 37.27 -4.77
C LEU A 495 13.18 37.24 -3.23
N PHE A 496 13.38 36.05 -2.64
CA PHE A 496 13.36 35.86 -1.18
C PHE A 496 14.60 35.08 -0.71
N PRO A 497 15.81 35.70 -0.80
CA PRO A 497 17.07 35.01 -0.51
C PRO A 497 17.20 34.50 0.93
N ASP A 498 16.51 35.14 1.86
CA ASP A 498 16.54 34.79 3.30
C ASP A 498 15.45 33.74 3.66
N ALA A 499 14.56 33.41 2.74
CA ALA A 499 13.49 32.44 2.99
C ALA A 499 14.02 31.00 2.92
N ARG A 500 13.62 30.15 3.87
CA ARG A 500 13.87 28.72 3.82
C ARG A 500 12.93 28.10 2.78
N THR A 501 13.48 27.55 1.72
CA THR A 501 12.70 26.96 0.63
C THR A 501 12.90 25.44 0.55
N ALA A 502 11.86 24.70 0.18
CA ALA A 502 11.92 23.27 -0.09
C ALA A 502 11.19 22.94 -1.38
N ILE A 503 11.79 22.10 -2.22
CA ILE A 503 11.21 21.65 -3.49
C ILE A 503 10.69 20.23 -3.29
N VAL A 504 9.39 20.05 -3.52
CA VAL A 504 8.70 18.76 -3.41
C VAL A 504 8.37 18.24 -4.80
N THR A 505 9.07 17.20 -5.20
CA THR A 505 8.84 16.46 -6.45
C THR A 505 8.98 14.96 -6.20
N SER A 506 8.55 14.13 -7.15
CA SER A 506 8.79 12.68 -7.07
C SER A 506 10.28 12.29 -7.01
N ASP A 507 11.15 13.19 -7.45
CA ASP A 507 12.60 12.96 -7.44
C ASP A 507 13.24 13.36 -6.09
N THR A 508 12.61 14.27 -5.34
CA THR A 508 13.08 14.71 -4.02
C THR A 508 12.44 13.91 -2.88
N ILE A 509 11.19 13.49 -3.03
CA ILE A 509 10.46 12.66 -2.06
C ILE A 509 10.15 11.31 -2.70
N TRP A 510 11.13 10.41 -2.66
CA TRP A 510 11.07 9.10 -3.28
C TRP A 510 10.74 7.95 -2.32
N SER A 511 10.58 8.23 -1.02
CA SER A 511 10.22 7.21 -0.02
C SER A 511 9.31 7.77 1.08
N PRO A 512 8.51 6.92 1.75
CA PRO A 512 7.67 7.33 2.89
C PRO A 512 8.47 7.98 4.03
N LEU A 513 9.71 7.52 4.26
CA LEU A 513 10.59 8.10 5.28
C LEU A 513 10.94 9.56 4.95
N ARG A 514 11.29 9.84 3.69
CA ARG A 514 11.58 11.21 3.24
C ARG A 514 10.33 12.11 3.31
N ALA A 515 9.16 11.56 3.02
CA ALA A 515 7.90 12.29 3.19
C ALA A 515 7.65 12.66 4.65
N ALA A 516 7.88 11.74 5.59
CA ALA A 516 7.74 11.99 7.02
C ALA A 516 8.76 13.01 7.54
N GLU A 517 10.03 12.94 7.11
CA GLU A 517 11.08 13.93 7.43
C GLU A 517 10.67 15.32 6.93
N PHE A 518 10.13 15.40 5.71
CA PHE A 518 9.67 16.66 5.13
C PHE A 518 8.49 17.25 5.91
N VAL A 519 7.47 16.45 6.22
CA VAL A 519 6.31 16.91 7.02
C VAL A 519 6.77 17.40 8.39
N GLY A 520 7.62 16.63 9.08
CA GLY A 520 8.16 17.04 10.38
C GLY A 520 8.98 18.33 10.32
N ALA A 521 9.69 18.59 9.22
CA ALA A 521 10.41 19.85 9.02
C ALA A 521 9.49 21.03 8.72
N MET A 522 8.29 20.79 8.16
CA MET A 522 7.29 21.84 7.91
C MET A 522 6.46 22.18 9.15
N GLU A 523 6.35 21.26 10.11
CA GLU A 523 5.64 21.45 11.39
C GLU A 523 6.53 22.14 12.44
N ALA A 524 7.86 22.09 12.29
CA ALA A 524 8.85 22.69 13.19
C ALA A 524 9.19 24.15 12.82
#